data_30a1f98091be9d02d1bea8948592f2ea
#
_entry.id   30a1f98091be9d02d1bea8948592f2ea
#
_cell.length_a   1.000
_cell.length_b   1.000
_cell.length_c   1.000
_cell.angle_alpha   90.00
_cell.angle_beta   90.00
_cell.angle_gamma   90.00
#
_symmetry.space_group_name_H-M   'P 1'
#
loop_
_entity.id
_entity.type
_entity.pdbx_description
1 polymer ?
#
loop_
_entity_poly.entity_id
_entity_poly.type
_entity_poly.pdbx_seq_one_letter_code
_entity_poly.pdbx_strand_id
1 'polypeptide(L)'
;FYPGDIRWVKAGQSTIEGAGDAGSRFYLIALGGDIPLMWDDLYPLPDDLKETLSKRGNGVGNANVNSIPFIPFEDEFGRPTQPVQVICDESPYIVRTKFEPGYEAKEHWHKYDTMYFIMDGEMSFSDEEPIYRKGDIRVVQGGHSYGPEKPGPNGVTFILISNGGPIELNWSDIKEPPKVTN
;
A
#
# COMPACT_ATOMS: atom_id res chain seq x y z
N PHE A 1 10.60 -16.45 -2.95
CA PHE A 1 9.50 -15.53 -3.27
C PHE A 1 9.04 -15.80 -4.70
N TYR A 2 7.74 -15.72 -4.93
CA TYR A 2 7.05 -15.95 -6.19
C TYR A 2 6.29 -14.70 -6.63
N PRO A 3 5.83 -14.61 -7.88
CA PRO A 3 4.98 -13.51 -8.30
C PRO A 3 3.77 -13.33 -7.37
N GLY A 4 3.60 -12.13 -6.85
CA GLY A 4 2.57 -11.80 -5.86
C GLY A 4 3.03 -11.85 -4.40
N ASP A 5 4.25 -12.28 -4.11
CA ASP A 5 4.81 -12.16 -2.77
C ASP A 5 5.20 -10.71 -2.49
N ILE A 6 4.90 -10.28 -1.28
CA ILE A 6 5.27 -8.97 -0.75
C ILE A 6 6.13 -9.18 0.49
N ARG A 7 7.20 -8.44 0.56
CA ARG A 7 8.06 -8.37 1.74
C ARG A 7 8.21 -6.91 2.15
N TRP A 8 8.07 -6.65 3.43
CA TRP A 8 8.39 -5.34 3.99
C TRP A 8 9.47 -5.48 5.05
N VAL A 9 10.32 -4.48 5.12
CA VAL A 9 11.49 -4.45 5.99
C VAL A 9 11.52 -3.10 6.68
N LYS A 10 11.58 -3.11 8.00
CA LYS A 10 11.73 -1.87 8.80
C LYS A 10 13.16 -1.36 8.66
N ALA A 11 13.33 -0.04 8.75
CA ALA A 11 14.64 0.59 8.64
C ALA A 11 15.65 -0.03 9.63
N GLY A 12 16.87 -0.22 9.15
CA GLY A 12 17.98 -0.78 9.92
C GLY A 12 18.01 -2.30 10.03
N GLN A 13 17.09 -3.02 9.39
CA GLN A 13 17.14 -4.47 9.33
C GLN A 13 18.06 -4.91 8.19
N SER A 14 19.01 -5.76 8.52
CA SER A 14 19.85 -6.44 7.51
C SER A 14 19.09 -7.60 6.88
N THR A 15 19.23 -7.76 5.57
CA THR A 15 18.60 -8.83 4.81
C THR A 15 19.58 -9.44 3.83
N ILE A 16 19.41 -10.74 3.57
CA ILE A 16 20.13 -11.43 2.50
C ILE A 16 19.15 -11.66 1.37
N GLU A 17 19.54 -11.26 0.18
CA GLU A 17 18.73 -11.41 -1.03
C GLU A 17 19.49 -12.22 -2.06
N GLY A 18 18.78 -13.11 -2.74
CA GLY A 18 19.30 -13.93 -3.82
C GLY A 18 18.22 -14.20 -4.86
N ALA A 19 18.62 -14.22 -6.12
CA ALA A 19 17.75 -14.62 -7.21
C ALA A 19 17.89 -16.13 -7.44
N GLY A 20 16.79 -16.78 -7.85
CA GLY A 20 16.86 -18.15 -8.39
C GLY A 20 17.50 -18.18 -9.78
N ASP A 21 17.64 -19.38 -10.36
CA ASP A 21 18.33 -19.61 -11.65
C ASP A 21 17.76 -18.78 -12.81
N ALA A 22 16.46 -18.49 -12.77
CA ALA A 22 15.79 -17.66 -13.78
C ALA A 22 15.93 -16.15 -13.52
N GLY A 23 16.63 -15.74 -12.47
CA GLY A 23 16.66 -14.36 -12.00
C GLY A 23 15.36 -13.95 -11.31
N SER A 24 15.28 -12.69 -10.89
CA SER A 24 14.08 -12.12 -10.31
C SER A 24 13.89 -10.67 -10.74
N ARG A 25 12.62 -10.22 -10.73
CA ARG A 25 12.27 -8.80 -10.86
C ARG A 25 11.36 -8.44 -9.71
N PHE A 26 11.61 -7.32 -9.07
CA PHE A 26 10.80 -6.84 -7.96
C PHE A 26 10.76 -5.31 -7.97
N TYR A 27 9.80 -4.77 -7.25
CA TYR A 27 9.75 -3.34 -6.94
C TYR A 27 10.27 -3.14 -5.53
N LEU A 28 11.16 -2.18 -5.37
CA LEU A 28 11.65 -1.75 -4.07
C LEU A 28 11.11 -0.35 -3.79
N ILE A 29 10.35 -0.22 -2.71
CA ILE A 29 9.69 1.01 -2.31
C ILE A 29 10.22 1.44 -0.95
N ALA A 30 10.83 2.61 -0.87
CA ALA A 30 11.21 3.22 0.41
C ALA A 30 10.15 4.22 0.83
N LEU A 31 9.61 4.02 2.02
CA LEU A 31 8.64 4.92 2.62
C LEU A 31 9.38 5.85 3.60
N GLY A 32 9.75 7.02 3.16
CA GLY A 32 10.35 8.04 4.01
C GLY A 32 11.80 8.43 3.73
N GLY A 33 12.32 8.17 2.54
CA GLY A 33 13.63 8.65 2.14
C GLY A 33 14.36 7.78 1.11
N ASP A 34 15.63 8.03 0.96
CA ASP A 34 16.50 7.30 0.04
C ASP A 34 16.63 5.82 0.45
N ILE A 35 17.00 4.99 -0.51
CA ILE A 35 17.31 3.57 -0.28
C ILE A 35 18.85 3.43 -0.33
N PRO A 36 19.57 3.68 0.78
CA PRO A 36 20.98 3.40 0.82
C PRO A 36 21.19 1.89 0.94
N LEU A 37 22.00 1.31 0.06
CA LEU A 37 22.47 -0.05 0.22
C LEU A 37 23.69 -0.01 1.16
N MET A 38 23.49 -0.45 2.39
CA MET A 38 24.54 -0.56 3.40
C MET A 38 24.89 -2.04 3.59
N TRP A 39 26.13 -2.38 3.32
CA TRP A 39 26.64 -3.73 3.50
C TRP A 39 27.18 -3.88 4.92
N ASP A 40 26.71 -4.86 5.68
CA ASP A 40 27.02 -5.04 7.09
C ASP A 40 28.52 -5.21 7.37
N ASP A 41 29.26 -5.81 6.44
CA ASP A 41 30.71 -5.99 6.50
C ASP A 41 31.51 -4.71 6.21
N LEU A 42 30.92 -3.77 5.46
CA LEU A 42 31.53 -2.49 5.11
C LEU A 42 31.02 -1.33 5.97
N TYR A 43 29.77 -1.39 6.36
CA TYR A 43 29.07 -0.33 7.11
C TYR A 43 28.27 -0.93 8.28
N PRO A 44 28.95 -1.39 9.35
CA PRO A 44 28.26 -1.95 10.50
C PRO A 44 27.37 -0.88 11.14
N LEU A 45 26.15 -1.26 11.50
CA LEU A 45 25.24 -0.36 12.18
C LEU A 45 25.84 0.12 13.51
N PRO A 46 25.75 1.42 13.84
CA PRO A 46 26.09 1.93 15.18
C PRO A 46 25.36 1.17 16.29
N ASP A 47 26.03 0.95 17.43
CA ASP A 47 25.47 0.11 18.48
C ASP A 47 24.21 0.68 19.13
N ASP A 48 24.11 1.99 19.26
CA ASP A 48 22.90 2.69 19.71
C ASP A 48 21.71 2.47 18.76
N LEU A 49 21.96 2.42 17.45
CA LEU A 49 20.94 2.11 16.44
C LEU A 49 20.54 0.64 16.52
N LYS A 50 21.49 -0.28 16.67
CA LYS A 50 21.20 -1.72 16.88
C LYS A 50 20.33 -1.94 18.11
N GLU A 51 20.63 -1.27 19.23
CA GLU A 51 19.83 -1.36 20.45
C GLU A 51 18.40 -0.84 20.23
N THR A 52 18.27 0.29 19.56
CA THR A 52 16.97 0.89 19.25
C THR A 52 16.13 -0.03 18.37
N LEU A 53 16.74 -0.66 17.37
CA LEU A 53 16.08 -1.55 16.43
C LEU A 53 15.72 -2.90 17.06
N SER A 54 16.56 -3.42 17.94
CA SER A 54 16.28 -4.68 18.65
C SER A 54 15.01 -4.61 19.51
N LYS A 55 14.67 -3.43 20.02
CA LYS A 55 13.44 -3.17 20.79
C LYS A 55 12.17 -3.15 19.92
N ARG A 56 12.30 -3.07 18.60
CA ARG A 56 11.17 -3.02 17.66
C ARG A 56 10.69 -4.40 17.20
N GLY A 57 11.29 -5.48 17.71
CA GLY A 57 10.97 -6.85 17.33
C GLY A 57 11.54 -7.23 15.96
N ASN A 58 11.04 -8.34 15.41
CA ASN A 58 11.43 -8.78 14.07
C ASN A 58 10.88 -7.80 13.03
N GLY A 59 11.71 -6.91 12.50
CA GLY A 59 11.33 -5.85 11.57
C GLY A 59 11.09 -6.30 10.13
N VAL A 60 10.88 -7.60 9.90
CA VAL A 60 10.63 -8.18 8.58
C VAL A 60 9.29 -8.89 8.56
N GLY A 61 8.46 -8.54 7.61
CA GLY A 61 7.21 -9.23 7.33
C GLY A 61 7.17 -9.75 5.90
N ASN A 62 6.46 -10.85 5.69
CA ASN A 62 6.27 -11.45 4.40
C ASN A 62 4.82 -11.91 4.24
N ALA A 63 4.26 -11.71 3.07
CA ALA A 63 2.92 -12.19 2.74
C ALA A 63 2.86 -12.67 1.29
N ASN A 64 2.05 -13.71 1.05
CA ASN A 64 1.64 -14.09 -0.28
C ASN A 64 0.19 -13.69 -0.51
N VAL A 65 -0.04 -12.76 -1.41
CA VAL A 65 -1.39 -12.21 -1.66
C VAL A 65 -2.40 -13.27 -2.10
N ASN A 66 -1.96 -14.38 -2.67
CA ASN A 66 -2.85 -15.45 -3.10
C ASN A 66 -3.37 -16.33 -1.94
N SER A 67 -2.72 -16.27 -0.77
CA SER A 67 -3.13 -17.00 0.43
C SER A 67 -3.99 -16.18 1.39
N ILE A 68 -4.13 -14.87 1.16
CA ILE A 68 -4.91 -13.97 2.00
C ILE A 68 -6.33 -13.89 1.43
N PRO A 69 -7.39 -14.14 2.20
CA PRO A 69 -8.75 -13.98 1.72
C PRO A 69 -9.11 -12.51 1.50
N PHE A 70 -9.98 -12.24 0.55
CA PHE A 70 -10.68 -10.96 0.48
C PHE A 70 -11.72 -10.89 1.58
N ILE A 71 -11.74 -9.79 2.31
CA ILE A 71 -12.73 -9.51 3.35
C ILE A 71 -13.57 -8.29 2.94
N PRO A 72 -14.86 -8.25 3.33
CA PRO A 72 -15.66 -7.04 3.18
C PRO A 72 -14.96 -5.86 3.84
N PHE A 73 -15.03 -4.72 3.20
CA PHE A 73 -14.51 -3.47 3.73
C PHE A 73 -15.62 -2.43 3.75
N GLU A 74 -15.75 -1.75 4.87
CA GLU A 74 -16.69 -0.65 5.06
C GLU A 74 -15.91 0.62 5.34
N ASP A 75 -16.44 1.73 4.87
CA ASP A 75 -15.91 3.03 5.24
C ASP A 75 -16.25 3.37 6.70
N GLU A 76 -15.76 4.50 7.21
CA GLU A 76 -15.99 4.96 8.58
C GLU A 76 -17.45 5.29 8.89
N PHE A 77 -18.31 5.26 7.89
CA PHE A 77 -19.78 5.43 8.01
C PHE A 77 -20.53 4.09 7.93
N GLY A 78 -19.81 2.96 7.88
CA GLY A 78 -20.41 1.62 7.72
C GLY A 78 -20.98 1.35 6.33
N ARG A 79 -20.57 2.12 5.31
CA ARG A 79 -21.01 1.88 3.94
C ARG A 79 -20.09 0.84 3.27
N PRO A 80 -20.66 -0.19 2.64
CA PRO A 80 -19.84 -1.19 1.98
C PRO A 80 -19.06 -0.59 0.81
N THR A 81 -17.79 -0.92 0.75
CA THR A 81 -16.89 -0.59 -0.36
C THR A 81 -16.44 -1.87 -1.06
N GLN A 82 -15.39 -1.80 -1.85
CA GLN A 82 -14.85 -2.99 -2.50
C GLN A 82 -14.06 -3.85 -1.51
N PRO A 83 -14.12 -5.19 -1.62
CA PRO A 83 -13.41 -6.06 -0.71
C PRO A 83 -11.90 -5.89 -0.80
N VAL A 84 -11.22 -6.08 0.31
CA VAL A 84 -9.77 -5.93 0.45
C VAL A 84 -9.10 -7.20 0.99
N GLN A 85 -7.83 -7.38 0.65
CA GLN A 85 -6.90 -8.27 1.33
C GLN A 85 -5.98 -7.41 2.17
N VAL A 86 -6.04 -7.52 3.48
CA VAL A 86 -5.09 -6.82 4.38
C VAL A 86 -3.79 -7.61 4.40
N ILE A 87 -2.74 -7.03 3.88
CA ILE A 87 -1.41 -7.64 3.75
C ILE A 87 -0.54 -7.29 4.95
N CYS A 88 -0.62 -6.02 5.38
CA CYS A 88 0.04 -5.53 6.58
C CYS A 88 -0.92 -4.54 7.26
N ASP A 89 -1.23 -4.77 8.53
CA ASP A 89 -2.14 -3.97 9.35
C ASP A 89 -1.43 -2.98 10.29
N GLU A 90 -0.11 -2.89 10.14
CA GLU A 90 0.75 -1.92 10.83
C GLU A 90 1.22 -0.83 9.85
N SER A 91 2.18 0.00 10.27
CA SER A 91 2.88 0.93 9.37
C SER A 91 4.11 0.26 8.72
N PRO A 92 4.19 0.21 7.38
CA PRO A 92 3.21 0.69 6.41
C PRO A 92 1.94 -0.17 6.39
N TYR A 93 0.78 0.46 6.25
CA TYR A 93 -0.47 -0.26 6.06
C TYR A 93 -0.61 -0.64 4.57
N ILE A 94 -0.78 -1.92 4.29
CA ILE A 94 -0.76 -2.43 2.92
C ILE A 94 -2.01 -3.27 2.68
N VAL A 95 -2.78 -2.89 1.67
CA VAL A 95 -3.93 -3.67 1.20
C VAL A 95 -3.81 -3.94 -0.29
N ARG A 96 -4.42 -5.04 -0.72
CA ARG A 96 -4.76 -5.28 -2.13
C ARG A 96 -6.27 -5.22 -2.27
N THR A 97 -6.75 -4.52 -3.27
CA THR A 97 -8.17 -4.44 -3.58
C THR A 97 -8.42 -4.64 -5.06
N LYS A 98 -9.66 -4.92 -5.40
CA LYS A 98 -10.12 -5.11 -6.77
C LYS A 98 -11.39 -4.30 -6.97
N PHE A 99 -11.41 -3.47 -8.01
CA PHE A 99 -12.62 -2.81 -8.45
C PHE A 99 -13.19 -3.53 -9.66
N GLU A 100 -14.44 -3.94 -9.55
CA GLU A 100 -15.17 -4.57 -10.65
C GLU A 100 -15.56 -3.51 -11.69
N PRO A 101 -15.76 -3.91 -12.97
CA PRO A 101 -16.23 -3.01 -14.00
C PRO A 101 -17.51 -2.26 -13.60
N GLY A 102 -17.52 -0.95 -13.85
CA GLY A 102 -18.67 -0.10 -13.50
C GLY A 102 -18.71 0.37 -12.04
N TYR A 103 -17.78 -0.03 -11.21
CA TYR A 103 -17.62 0.57 -9.88
C TYR A 103 -17.12 2.02 -10.01
N GLU A 104 -17.54 2.87 -9.10
CA GLU A 104 -17.07 4.24 -8.99
C GLU A 104 -16.87 4.59 -7.52
N ALA A 105 -15.62 4.84 -7.11
CA ALA A 105 -15.35 5.47 -5.84
C ALA A 105 -15.43 6.98 -6.01
N LYS A 106 -16.33 7.60 -5.25
CA LYS A 106 -16.50 9.05 -5.28
C LYS A 106 -15.23 9.79 -4.88
N GLU A 107 -15.24 11.09 -5.07
CA GLU A 107 -14.17 11.97 -4.60
C GLU A 107 -13.95 11.81 -3.09
N HIS A 108 -12.69 11.59 -2.70
CA HIS A 108 -12.28 11.35 -1.33
C HIS A 108 -10.80 11.73 -1.12
N TRP A 109 -10.37 11.68 0.12
CA TRP A 109 -8.96 11.87 0.50
C TRP A 109 -8.57 10.89 1.61
N HIS A 110 -7.27 10.62 1.73
CA HIS A 110 -6.67 9.82 2.80
C HIS A 110 -5.89 10.72 3.76
N LYS A 111 -5.85 10.34 5.02
CA LYS A 111 -5.13 11.09 6.05
C LYS A 111 -3.62 11.08 5.83
N TYR A 112 -3.09 9.98 5.34
CA TYR A 112 -1.66 9.77 5.13
C TYR A 112 -1.33 9.72 3.64
N ASP A 113 -0.04 9.91 3.32
CA ASP A 113 0.44 9.67 1.97
C ASP A 113 0.12 8.24 1.55
N THR A 114 -0.38 8.08 0.34
CA THR A 114 -0.74 6.79 -0.23
C THR A 114 -0.05 6.56 -1.56
N MET A 115 0.19 5.30 -1.85
CA MET A 115 0.75 4.86 -3.12
C MET A 115 -0.11 3.75 -3.70
N TYR A 116 -0.61 3.97 -4.91
CA TYR A 116 -1.29 2.98 -5.73
C TYR A 116 -0.28 2.28 -6.64
N PHE A 117 -0.34 0.98 -6.66
CA PHE A 117 0.44 0.16 -7.56
C PHE A 117 -0.52 -0.72 -8.37
N ILE A 118 -0.65 -0.45 -9.67
CA ILE A 118 -1.59 -1.16 -10.54
C ILE A 118 -1.01 -2.54 -10.90
N MET A 119 -1.66 -3.58 -10.40
CA MET A 119 -1.24 -4.97 -10.59
C MET A 119 -1.81 -5.59 -11.85
N ASP A 120 -3.05 -5.24 -12.18
CA ASP A 120 -3.76 -5.73 -13.37
C ASP A 120 -4.93 -4.82 -13.72
N GLY A 121 -5.31 -4.78 -14.99
CA GLY A 121 -6.36 -3.88 -15.50
C GLY A 121 -5.91 -2.43 -15.61
N GLU A 122 -6.86 -1.53 -15.52
CA GLU A 122 -6.63 -0.09 -15.65
C GLU A 122 -7.65 0.72 -14.84
N MET A 123 -7.28 1.93 -14.42
CA MET A 123 -8.18 2.87 -13.75
C MET A 123 -7.82 4.33 -14.02
N SER A 124 -8.80 5.22 -13.88
CA SER A 124 -8.61 6.66 -13.76
C SER A 124 -8.89 7.13 -12.34
N PHE A 125 -8.24 8.21 -11.93
CA PHE A 125 -8.42 8.84 -10.61
C PHE A 125 -9.16 10.17 -10.69
N SER A 126 -9.47 10.63 -11.88
CA SER A 126 -10.35 11.73 -12.21
C SER A 126 -10.62 11.71 -13.70
N ASP A 127 -11.54 12.54 -14.17
CA ASP A 127 -11.80 12.67 -15.61
C ASP A 127 -10.70 13.44 -16.35
N GLU A 128 -9.80 14.13 -15.61
CA GLU A 128 -8.71 14.95 -16.15
C GLU A 128 -7.35 14.26 -16.10
N GLU A 129 -7.19 13.21 -15.29
CA GLU A 129 -5.95 12.45 -15.17
C GLU A 129 -5.79 11.38 -16.25
N PRO A 130 -4.55 10.98 -16.55
CA PRO A 130 -4.31 9.86 -17.47
C PRO A 130 -4.85 8.55 -16.90
N ILE A 131 -5.12 7.59 -17.77
CA ILE A 131 -5.47 6.23 -17.37
C ILE A 131 -4.20 5.51 -16.92
N TYR A 132 -4.22 5.01 -15.69
CA TYR A 132 -3.15 4.20 -15.10
C TYR A 132 -3.39 2.73 -15.42
N ARG A 133 -2.33 2.02 -15.81
CA ARG A 133 -2.35 0.64 -16.25
C ARG A 133 -1.40 -0.23 -15.45
N LYS A 134 -1.46 -1.52 -15.67
CA LYS A 134 -0.55 -2.49 -15.04
C LYS A 134 0.90 -2.04 -15.10
N GLY A 135 1.53 -1.95 -13.92
CA GLY A 135 2.90 -1.49 -13.72
C GLY A 135 3.01 0.01 -13.40
N ASP A 136 1.94 0.78 -13.58
CA ASP A 136 1.96 2.19 -13.21
C ASP A 136 1.84 2.37 -11.70
N ILE A 137 2.46 3.44 -11.22
CA ILE A 137 2.44 3.86 -9.82
C ILE A 137 1.92 5.28 -9.74
N ARG A 138 1.02 5.52 -8.79
CA ARG A 138 0.52 6.85 -8.43
C ARG A 138 0.78 7.11 -6.96
N VAL A 139 1.33 8.27 -6.65
CA VAL A 139 1.56 8.73 -5.29
C VAL A 139 0.64 9.91 -4.99
N VAL A 140 -0.01 9.89 -3.85
CA VAL A 140 -0.92 10.95 -3.40
C VAL A 140 -0.53 11.39 -2.01
N GLN A 141 -0.36 12.70 -1.83
CA GLN A 141 -0.10 13.28 -0.50
C GLN A 141 -1.34 13.18 0.38
N GLY A 142 -1.12 12.96 1.67
CA GLY A 142 -2.18 12.97 2.66
C GLY A 142 -2.94 14.30 2.65
N GLY A 143 -4.27 14.21 2.77
CA GLY A 143 -5.17 15.35 2.70
C GLY A 143 -5.50 15.88 1.30
N HIS A 144 -4.89 15.33 0.25
CA HIS A 144 -5.23 15.70 -1.13
C HIS A 144 -6.48 14.94 -1.58
N SER A 145 -7.53 15.67 -1.97
CA SER A 145 -8.77 15.10 -2.51
C SER A 145 -8.63 14.75 -3.98
N TYR A 146 -9.17 13.62 -4.39
CA TYR A 146 -9.16 13.13 -5.76
C TYR A 146 -10.31 12.17 -6.01
N GLY A 147 -10.58 11.87 -7.26
CA GLY A 147 -11.70 11.05 -7.70
C GLY A 147 -12.57 11.77 -8.74
N PRO A 148 -13.59 11.11 -9.26
CA PRO A 148 -13.96 9.73 -8.95
C PRO A 148 -12.93 8.71 -9.48
N GLU A 149 -12.70 7.64 -8.71
CA GLU A 149 -11.89 6.53 -9.18
C GLU A 149 -12.78 5.57 -10.00
N LYS A 150 -12.37 5.29 -11.22
CA LYS A 150 -13.14 4.44 -12.14
C LYS A 150 -12.25 3.37 -12.73
N PRO A 151 -12.57 2.08 -12.55
CA PRO A 151 -11.87 1.00 -13.23
C PRO A 151 -12.22 1.02 -14.72
N GLY A 152 -11.32 0.46 -15.52
CA GLY A 152 -11.59 0.21 -16.94
C GLY A 152 -12.60 -0.92 -17.17
N PRO A 153 -12.86 -1.26 -18.45
CA PRO A 153 -13.91 -2.21 -18.84
C PRO A 153 -13.69 -3.63 -18.30
N ASN A 154 -12.48 -3.97 -17.91
CA ASN A 154 -12.12 -5.28 -17.33
C ASN A 154 -11.89 -5.21 -15.81
N GLY A 155 -12.19 -4.07 -15.18
CA GLY A 155 -11.86 -3.84 -13.78
C GLY A 155 -10.41 -3.47 -13.56
N VAL A 156 -10.01 -3.42 -12.31
CA VAL A 156 -8.62 -3.17 -11.90
C VAL A 156 -8.30 -3.90 -10.60
N THR A 157 -7.08 -4.38 -10.49
CA THR A 157 -6.52 -4.88 -9.23
C THR A 157 -5.28 -4.05 -8.89
N PHE A 158 -5.21 -3.54 -7.68
CA PHE A 158 -4.09 -2.73 -7.24
C PHE A 158 -3.71 -3.00 -5.77
N ILE A 159 -2.50 -2.63 -5.43
CA ILE A 159 -2.05 -2.55 -4.05
C ILE A 159 -2.07 -1.08 -3.66
N LEU A 160 -2.63 -0.80 -2.50
CA LEU A 160 -2.60 0.51 -1.87
C LEU A 160 -1.74 0.44 -0.61
N ILE A 161 -0.76 1.32 -0.53
CA ILE A 161 0.17 1.43 0.58
C ILE A 161 -0.04 2.78 1.25
N SER A 162 -0.29 2.78 2.56
CA SER A 162 -0.37 3.99 3.38
C SER A 162 0.85 4.10 4.28
N ASN A 163 1.49 5.25 4.27
CA ASN A 163 2.74 5.49 5.02
C ASN A 163 2.54 5.63 6.54
N GLY A 164 1.33 5.89 7.01
CA GLY A 164 1.11 6.28 8.41
C GLY A 164 0.14 5.43 9.21
N GLY A 165 -0.61 4.53 8.59
CA GLY A 165 -1.62 3.72 9.27
C GLY A 165 -2.78 3.32 8.36
N PRO A 166 -3.90 2.89 8.95
CA PRO A 166 -5.05 2.41 8.20
C PRO A 166 -5.53 3.38 7.13
N ILE A 167 -6.06 2.82 6.06
CA ILE A 167 -6.63 3.58 4.95
C ILE A 167 -8.05 3.97 5.34
N GLU A 168 -8.23 5.24 5.66
CA GLU A 168 -9.52 5.87 5.93
C GLU A 168 -10.02 6.53 4.64
N LEU A 169 -11.30 6.35 4.31
CA LEU A 169 -11.95 6.99 3.16
C LEU A 169 -12.71 8.22 3.63
N ASN A 170 -12.11 9.38 3.50
CA ASN A 170 -12.74 10.65 3.86
C ASN A 170 -13.43 11.24 2.62
N TRP A 171 -14.74 11.04 2.51
CA TRP A 171 -15.52 11.45 1.35
C TRP A 171 -15.70 12.97 1.30
N SER A 172 -15.46 13.58 0.15
CA SER A 172 -15.55 15.04 -0.02
C SER A 172 -16.98 15.60 0.07
N ASP A 173 -18.00 14.76 -0.10
CA ASP A 173 -19.40 15.15 0.05
C ASP A 173 -19.89 15.12 1.51
N ILE A 174 -19.08 14.65 2.46
CA ILE A 174 -19.41 14.55 3.88
C ILE A 174 -18.61 15.59 4.66
N LYS A 175 -19.30 16.60 5.20
CA LYS A 175 -18.65 17.74 5.87
C LYS A 175 -18.26 17.49 7.33
N GLU A 176 -18.80 16.48 7.97
CA GLU A 176 -18.50 16.16 9.38
C GLU A 176 -18.19 14.66 9.50
N PRO A 177 -17.06 14.30 10.14
CA PRO A 177 -16.83 12.92 10.49
C PRO A 177 -17.89 12.42 11.47
N PRO A 178 -18.23 11.12 11.48
CA PRO A 178 -19.14 10.57 12.45
C PRO A 178 -18.63 10.85 13.86
N LYS A 179 -19.53 11.26 14.74
CA LYS A 179 -19.19 11.37 16.17
C LYS A 179 -18.92 9.96 16.67
N VAL A 180 -17.69 9.71 17.04
CA VAL A 180 -17.32 8.47 17.73
C VAL A 180 -18.08 8.48 19.06
N THR A 181 -19.15 7.73 19.15
CA THR A 181 -19.79 7.41 20.41
C THR A 181 -18.95 6.35 21.10
N ASN A 182 -18.22 6.77 22.15
CA ASN A 182 -17.51 5.86 23.05
C ASN A 182 -18.51 4.95 23.78
#